data_18540b53ce83c1fbc8fd6cc5e84e301a
#
_entry.id   18540b53ce83c1fbc8fd6cc5e84e301a
#
_cell.length_a   1.000
_cell.length_b   1.000
_cell.length_c   1.000
_cell.angle_alpha   90.00
_cell.angle_beta   90.00
_cell.angle_gamma   90.00
#
_symmetry.space_group_name_H-M   'P 1'
#
loop_
_entity.id
_entity.type
_entity.pdbx_description
1 polymer ?
#
loop_
_entity_poly.entity_id
_entity_poly.type
_entity_poly.pdbx_seq_one_letter_code
_entity_poly.pdbx_strand_id
1 'polypeptide(L)'
;MNPAPEAPALPSAETAMVKVTLPATLTSEAQLGKAAFEAKCAACHGANGAGNVNAAPPLIHKIYEPSHHGDESFHYAAAMGVQAHHWRFGNMPPVEGITRAEVATIITYIRELQRANGIF
;
A
#
# COMPACT_ATOMS: atom_id res chain seq x y z
N MET A 1 -37.55 4.42 0.31
CA MET A 1 -36.48 4.88 1.20
C MET A 1 -35.14 4.52 0.57
N ASN A 2 -34.34 5.53 0.27
CA ASN A 2 -33.04 5.26 -0.32
C ASN A 2 -32.06 4.78 0.77
N PRO A 3 -31.30 3.72 0.51
CA PRO A 3 -30.26 3.34 1.45
C PRO A 3 -29.21 4.44 1.55
N ALA A 4 -28.57 4.55 2.69
CA ALA A 4 -27.41 5.43 2.84
C ALA A 4 -26.35 5.00 1.82
N PRO A 5 -25.51 5.95 1.33
CA PRO A 5 -24.40 5.57 0.46
C PRO A 5 -23.55 4.49 1.16
N GLU A 6 -23.29 3.42 0.46
CA GLU A 6 -22.43 2.37 1.00
C GLU A 6 -21.00 2.87 1.12
N ALA A 7 -20.35 2.54 2.21
CA ALA A 7 -18.93 2.75 2.33
C ALA A 7 -18.23 1.93 1.23
N PRO A 8 -17.04 2.36 0.74
CA PRO A 8 -16.27 1.55 -0.18
C PRO A 8 -16.10 0.13 0.38
N ALA A 9 -16.21 -0.86 -0.48
CA ALA A 9 -16.01 -2.25 -0.06
C ALA A 9 -14.65 -2.41 0.58
N LEU A 10 -14.59 -3.14 1.71
CA LEU A 10 -13.32 -3.46 2.34
C LEU A 10 -12.46 -4.27 1.36
N PRO A 11 -11.13 -4.11 1.39
CA PRO A 11 -10.24 -4.89 0.55
C PRO A 11 -10.42 -6.39 0.79
N SER A 12 -10.47 -7.13 -0.31
CA SER A 12 -10.64 -8.59 -0.29
C SER A 12 -9.91 -9.19 -1.49
N ALA A 13 -9.89 -10.50 -1.59
CA ALA A 13 -9.34 -11.18 -2.77
C ALA A 13 -10.08 -10.75 -4.05
N GLU A 14 -11.36 -10.42 -3.96
CA GLU A 14 -12.17 -10.01 -5.11
C GLU A 14 -11.82 -8.60 -5.61
N THR A 15 -11.35 -7.72 -4.72
CA THR A 15 -10.97 -6.36 -5.08
C THR A 15 -9.48 -6.22 -5.36
N ALA A 16 -8.68 -7.25 -5.06
CA ALA A 16 -7.24 -7.25 -5.29
C ALA A 16 -6.92 -7.12 -6.78
N MET A 17 -5.94 -6.29 -7.11
CA MET A 17 -5.51 -6.07 -8.49
C MET A 17 -4.41 -7.02 -8.91
N VAL A 18 -3.60 -7.49 -7.97
CA VAL A 18 -2.53 -8.47 -8.21
C VAL A 18 -2.57 -9.56 -7.16
N LYS A 19 -2.05 -10.72 -7.52
CA LYS A 19 -1.88 -11.83 -6.57
C LYS A 19 -0.52 -11.68 -5.90
N VAL A 20 -0.50 -11.56 -4.59
CA VAL A 20 0.73 -11.41 -3.82
C VAL A 20 1.11 -12.73 -3.18
N THR A 21 2.30 -13.21 -3.51
CA THR A 21 2.91 -14.36 -2.81
C THR A 21 3.56 -13.84 -1.54
N LEU A 22 3.18 -14.40 -0.40
CA LEU A 22 3.74 -13.98 0.89
C LEU A 22 5.07 -14.69 1.14
N PRO A 23 6.07 -13.99 1.72
CA PRO A 23 7.29 -14.65 2.17
C PRO A 23 6.98 -15.60 3.33
N ALA A 24 7.83 -16.61 3.52
CA ALA A 24 7.66 -17.59 4.62
C ALA A 24 7.69 -16.91 5.98
N THR A 25 8.55 -15.90 6.14
CA THR A 25 8.67 -15.12 7.38
C THR A 25 8.95 -13.67 7.03
N LEU A 26 8.57 -12.77 7.94
CA LEU A 26 8.90 -11.35 7.88
C LEU A 26 9.90 -11.03 8.98
N THR A 27 10.81 -10.09 8.72
CA THR A 27 11.67 -9.55 9.76
C THR A 27 10.83 -8.86 10.84
N SER A 28 11.41 -8.63 12.01
CA SER A 28 10.71 -7.93 13.09
C SER A 28 10.24 -6.54 12.66
N GLU A 29 11.09 -5.81 11.93
CA GLU A 29 10.72 -4.49 11.41
C GLU A 29 9.57 -4.59 10.40
N ALA A 30 9.60 -5.56 9.50
CA ALA A 30 8.52 -5.77 8.55
C ALA A 30 7.21 -6.16 9.24
N GLN A 31 7.26 -6.89 10.35
CA GLN A 31 6.06 -7.19 11.13
C GLN A 31 5.44 -5.93 11.71
N LEU A 32 6.25 -5.01 12.22
CA LEU A 32 5.79 -3.70 12.67
C LEU A 32 5.18 -2.93 11.50
N GLY A 33 5.85 -2.95 10.36
CA GLY A 33 5.37 -2.30 9.15
C GLY A 33 4.06 -2.87 8.64
N LYS A 34 3.87 -4.18 8.75
CA LYS A 34 2.61 -4.83 8.41
C LYS A 34 1.46 -4.30 9.26
N ALA A 35 1.66 -4.22 10.57
CA ALA A 35 0.64 -3.70 11.48
C ALA A 35 0.30 -2.24 11.16
N ALA A 36 1.30 -1.40 10.92
CA ALA A 36 1.10 -0.01 10.55
C ALA A 36 0.41 0.13 9.19
N PHE A 37 0.81 -0.69 8.21
CA PHE A 37 0.20 -0.73 6.89
C PHE A 37 -1.29 -1.10 6.97
N GLU A 38 -1.60 -2.14 7.72
CA GLU A 38 -2.99 -2.57 7.91
C GLU A 38 -3.85 -1.50 8.56
N ALA A 39 -3.27 -0.73 9.48
CA ALA A 39 -3.97 0.35 10.17
C ALA A 39 -4.21 1.59 9.31
N LYS A 40 -3.27 1.93 8.39
CA LYS A 40 -3.25 3.23 7.73
C LYS A 40 -3.35 3.18 6.21
N CYS A 41 -3.01 2.08 5.58
CA CYS A 41 -2.85 2.00 4.12
C CYS A 41 -3.74 0.96 3.46
N ALA A 42 -3.99 -0.16 4.13
CA ALA A 42 -4.64 -1.31 3.52
C ALA A 42 -6.08 -1.04 3.10
N ALA A 43 -6.79 -0.14 3.79
CA ALA A 43 -8.16 0.20 3.42
C ALA A 43 -8.25 0.65 1.95
N CYS A 44 -7.23 1.34 1.46
CA CYS A 44 -7.16 1.79 0.08
C CYS A 44 -6.31 0.87 -0.79
N HIS A 45 -5.12 0.46 -0.32
CA HIS A 45 -4.14 -0.28 -1.13
C HIS A 45 -4.31 -1.80 -1.08
N GLY A 46 -5.29 -2.29 -0.35
CA GLY A 46 -5.59 -3.72 -0.27
C GLY A 46 -4.71 -4.46 0.72
N ALA A 47 -5.16 -5.66 1.09
CA ALA A 47 -4.37 -6.55 1.92
C ALA A 47 -3.05 -6.86 1.23
N ASN A 48 -1.97 -6.83 1.98
CA ASN A 48 -0.62 -7.11 1.48
C ASN A 48 -0.18 -6.17 0.33
N GLY A 49 -0.79 -5.00 0.20
CA GLY A 49 -0.46 -4.09 -0.88
C GLY A 49 -0.88 -4.57 -2.27
N ALA A 50 -1.84 -5.49 -2.34
CA ALA A 50 -2.30 -6.07 -3.61
C ALA A 50 -3.12 -5.10 -4.48
N GLY A 51 -3.39 -3.91 -3.97
CA GLY A 51 -4.26 -2.93 -4.62
C GLY A 51 -5.72 -3.21 -4.33
N ASN A 52 -6.53 -2.21 -4.60
CA ASN A 52 -7.97 -2.30 -4.49
C ASN A 52 -8.58 -1.61 -5.71
N VAL A 53 -9.26 -2.37 -6.55
CA VAL A 53 -9.83 -1.87 -7.81
C VAL A 53 -10.77 -0.68 -7.60
N ASN A 54 -11.29 -0.50 -6.38
CA ASN A 54 -12.22 0.57 -6.04
C ASN A 54 -11.52 1.81 -5.44
N ALA A 55 -10.24 1.76 -5.11
CA ALA A 55 -9.64 2.82 -4.30
C ALA A 55 -8.20 3.20 -4.67
N ALA A 56 -7.29 2.23 -4.84
CA ALA A 56 -5.87 2.56 -4.96
C ALA A 56 -5.07 1.44 -5.64
N PRO A 57 -3.88 1.79 -6.19
CA PRO A 57 -3.07 0.83 -6.95
C PRO A 57 -2.36 -0.18 -6.05
N PRO A 58 -1.92 -1.31 -6.65
CA PRO A 58 -1.07 -2.25 -5.95
C PRO A 58 0.32 -1.64 -5.71
N LEU A 59 0.88 -1.92 -4.54
CA LEU A 59 2.24 -1.53 -4.21
C LEU A 59 3.24 -2.66 -4.50
N ILE A 60 2.74 -3.89 -4.61
CA ILE A 60 3.55 -5.05 -5.02
C ILE A 60 3.44 -5.12 -6.54
N HIS A 61 4.09 -4.19 -7.19
CA HIS A 61 4.02 -4.00 -8.64
C HIS A 61 5.35 -3.39 -9.10
N LYS A 62 5.74 -3.70 -10.32
CA LYS A 62 7.01 -3.24 -10.89
C LYS A 62 7.13 -1.72 -10.93
N ILE A 63 6.03 -0.99 -11.09
CA ILE A 63 6.03 0.48 -11.03
C ILE A 63 6.65 0.99 -9.73
N TYR A 64 6.48 0.26 -8.64
CA TYR A 64 6.96 0.66 -7.31
C TYR A 64 8.27 -0.01 -6.91
N GLU A 65 9.01 -0.59 -7.87
CA GLU A 65 10.34 -1.14 -7.61
C GLU A 65 11.32 -0.04 -7.13
N PRO A 66 12.37 -0.38 -6.37
CA PRO A 66 13.25 0.65 -5.79
C PRO A 66 13.90 1.58 -6.81
N SER A 67 14.21 1.11 -8.01
CA SER A 67 14.79 1.96 -9.05
C SER A 67 13.80 2.94 -9.67
N HIS A 68 12.50 2.68 -9.54
CA HIS A 68 11.42 3.53 -10.08
C HIS A 68 10.86 4.45 -9.00
N HIS A 69 10.55 3.89 -7.83
CA HIS A 69 10.04 4.61 -6.67
C HIS A 69 10.91 4.25 -5.47
N GLY A 70 11.93 5.05 -5.22
CA GLY A 70 12.80 4.88 -4.08
C GLY A 70 12.05 5.07 -2.76
N ASP A 71 12.66 4.69 -1.66
CA ASP A 71 12.02 4.72 -0.35
C ASP A 71 11.51 6.11 0.04
N GLU A 72 12.22 7.18 -0.34
CA GLU A 72 11.77 8.55 -0.07
C GLU A 72 10.45 8.89 -0.76
N SER A 73 10.12 8.25 -1.88
CA SER A 73 8.84 8.49 -2.54
C SER A 73 7.66 8.03 -1.68
N PHE A 74 7.84 6.97 -0.90
CA PHE A 74 6.82 6.51 0.05
C PHE A 74 6.69 7.49 1.22
N HIS A 75 7.79 8.00 1.74
CA HIS A 75 7.77 9.02 2.78
C HIS A 75 7.05 10.28 2.30
N TYR A 76 7.37 10.73 1.10
CA TYR A 76 6.75 11.90 0.51
C TYR A 76 5.24 11.67 0.30
N ALA A 77 4.86 10.51 -0.23
CA ALA A 77 3.47 10.18 -0.48
C ALA A 77 2.65 10.18 0.82
N ALA A 78 3.19 9.60 1.89
CA ALA A 78 2.50 9.57 3.18
C ALA A 78 2.36 10.98 3.79
N ALA A 79 3.38 11.81 3.65
CA ALA A 79 3.39 13.15 4.24
C ALA A 79 2.59 14.17 3.43
N MET A 80 2.68 14.11 2.10
CA MET A 80 2.17 15.16 1.22
C MET A 80 1.03 14.69 0.29
N GLY A 81 0.80 13.38 0.23
CA GLY A 81 -0.10 12.82 -0.77
C GLY A 81 0.54 12.73 -2.15
N VAL A 82 -0.22 12.28 -3.11
CA VAL A 82 0.24 12.06 -4.49
C VAL A 82 -0.80 12.56 -5.47
N GLN A 83 -0.35 13.30 -6.50
CA GLN A 83 -1.20 13.60 -7.63
C GLN A 83 -1.27 12.37 -8.55
N ALA A 84 -2.46 12.08 -9.07
CA ALA A 84 -2.66 10.95 -9.97
C ALA A 84 -1.79 11.09 -11.23
N HIS A 85 -1.04 10.05 -11.58
CA HIS A 85 -0.20 10.06 -12.78
C HIS A 85 -0.05 8.71 -13.47
N HIS A 86 -0.03 7.59 -12.75
CA HIS A 86 0.05 6.24 -13.35
C HIS A 86 -1.28 5.52 -13.40
N TRP A 87 -2.21 5.88 -12.53
CA TRP A 87 -3.44 5.14 -12.31
C TRP A 87 -4.65 6.04 -12.35
N ARG A 88 -5.82 5.44 -12.59
CA ARG A 88 -7.09 6.17 -12.71
C ARG A 88 -7.75 6.55 -11.39
N PHE A 89 -7.13 6.23 -10.26
CA PHE A 89 -7.79 6.33 -8.95
C PHE A 89 -7.93 7.74 -8.40
N GLY A 90 -7.37 8.72 -9.07
CA GLY A 90 -7.34 10.07 -8.55
C GLY A 90 -6.16 10.28 -7.60
N ASN A 91 -6.19 11.39 -6.89
CA ASN A 91 -5.10 11.77 -6.00
C ASN A 91 -5.15 10.99 -4.69
N MET A 92 -3.99 10.65 -4.16
CA MET A 92 -3.87 10.11 -2.81
C MET A 92 -3.76 11.26 -1.83
N PRO A 93 -4.62 11.33 -0.79
CA PRO A 93 -4.47 12.34 0.25
C PRO A 93 -3.28 12.02 1.17
N PRO A 94 -2.72 13.02 1.87
CA PRO A 94 -1.75 12.75 2.93
C PRO A 94 -2.33 11.82 3.99
N VAL A 95 -1.49 11.03 4.64
CA VAL A 95 -1.89 10.15 5.74
C VAL A 95 -1.67 10.91 7.06
N GLU A 96 -2.75 11.33 7.69
CA GLU A 96 -2.64 12.07 8.93
C GLU A 96 -2.18 11.21 10.10
N GLY A 97 -1.37 11.80 10.96
CA GLY A 97 -0.93 11.16 12.20
C GLY A 97 0.11 10.08 12.04
N ILE A 98 0.58 9.79 10.82
CA ILE A 98 1.63 8.81 10.63
C ILE A 98 3.00 9.45 10.81
N THR A 99 3.89 8.77 11.54
CA THR A 99 5.25 9.24 11.75
C THR A 99 6.18 8.74 10.66
N ARG A 100 7.30 9.44 10.45
CA ARG A 100 8.32 8.97 9.52
C ARG A 100 8.87 7.59 9.93
N ALA A 101 9.01 7.33 11.22
CA ALA A 101 9.45 6.03 11.72
C ALA A 101 8.47 4.92 11.36
N GLU A 102 7.17 5.17 11.47
CA GLU A 102 6.15 4.21 11.05
C GLU A 102 6.21 3.94 9.56
N VAL A 103 6.36 5.00 8.74
CA VAL A 103 6.51 4.84 7.29
C VAL A 103 7.75 4.01 6.96
N ALA A 104 8.86 4.20 7.67
CA ALA A 104 10.07 3.41 7.47
C ALA A 104 9.81 1.91 7.67
N THR A 105 9.04 1.53 8.69
CA THR A 105 8.66 0.13 8.91
C THR A 105 7.73 -0.39 7.81
N ILE A 106 6.81 0.44 7.35
CA ILE A 106 5.92 0.11 6.23
C ILE A 106 6.74 -0.15 4.97
N ILE A 107 7.72 0.68 4.68
CA ILE A 107 8.61 0.51 3.53
C ILE A 107 9.32 -0.84 3.63
N THR A 108 9.88 -1.18 4.79
CA THR A 108 10.53 -2.47 4.99
C THR A 108 9.57 -3.63 4.68
N TYR A 109 8.35 -3.55 5.16
CA TYR A 109 7.32 -4.54 4.87
C TYR A 109 7.03 -4.64 3.37
N ILE A 110 6.77 -3.51 2.70
CA ILE A 110 6.49 -3.48 1.26
C ILE A 110 7.66 -4.06 0.47
N ARG A 111 8.90 -3.68 0.80
CA ARG A 111 10.09 -4.17 0.08
C ARG A 111 10.29 -5.67 0.27
N GLU A 112 10.02 -6.21 1.45
CA GLU A 112 10.09 -7.66 1.66
C GLU A 112 9.03 -8.40 0.84
N LEU A 113 7.82 -7.87 0.74
CA LEU A 113 6.78 -8.43 -0.13
C LEU A 113 7.18 -8.33 -1.60
N GLN A 114 7.70 -7.18 -2.03
CA GLN A 114 8.16 -7.01 -3.42
C GLN A 114 9.21 -8.07 -3.77
N ARG A 115 10.21 -8.26 -2.93
CA ARG A 115 11.26 -9.26 -3.19
C ARG A 115 10.72 -10.68 -3.26
N ALA A 116 9.74 -11.02 -2.41
CA ALA A 116 9.09 -12.32 -2.47
C ALA A 116 8.30 -12.53 -3.77
N ASN A 117 8.01 -11.46 -4.50
CA ASN A 117 7.30 -11.48 -5.77
C ASN A 117 8.18 -11.13 -6.97
N GLY A 118 9.50 -11.19 -6.80
CA GLY A 118 10.45 -10.97 -7.89
C GLY A 118 10.65 -9.51 -8.29
N ILE A 119 10.30 -8.58 -7.41
CA ILE A 119 10.44 -7.14 -7.64
C ILE A 119 11.61 -6.62 -6.80
N PHE A 120 12.64 -6.10 -7.49
CA PHE A 120 13.89 -5.65 -6.86
C PHE A 120 14.23 -4.23 -7.25
#